data_88bcc341b6d624485884e4a5446a7ba1
#
_entry.id   88bcc341b6d624485884e4a5446a7ba1
#
_cell.length_a   1.000
_cell.length_b   1.000
_cell.length_c   1.000
_cell.angle_alpha   90.00
_cell.angle_beta   90.00
_cell.angle_gamma   90.00
#
_symmetry.space_group_name_H-M   'P 1'
#
loop_
_entity.id
_entity.type
_entity.pdbx_description
1 polymer ?
#
loop_
_entity_poly.entity_id
_entity_poly.type
_entity_poly.pdbx_seq_one_letter_code
_entity_poly.pdbx_strand_id
1 'polypeptide(L)'
;MKIYKFITQISIAGCMLVGTPMLQGCMDNSLNDPLGKVSEEELGRDGFAANAFFLTLCDYAYPIATENIYNTNESLIGDCYGRYQVMATDKFKGANFATYNAPENWLNWQFADDNVMVLTYGAWNKIKNVTQGTGVNFAWAQILRIATMHRMLDMYGALPYSQISSDKLSAPYDTMEEAYHAMFTDLTDAINVMTVYVTENPNNRTMAKYDKVYDGDFEKWVKFANSLKLRMAIRIRFADREYARQMAEEAINHSIGVITSNEDNATSLGTKNQLYTVLVQWPDQCVSADITSYMKGYNDPRMSKYFKKKTSDKGDDDYVGMRAGLSYGNDITGPTFSRINVGEMDRTLWMSAAETAFNKAEAAMLGWDVKGETVKDLYESAIRLSFAQWGVSDGIDQYLNDESSTQADYVDPNENKGNESAISSITIKWKDNAGEEEKLERLITQKWIAMWPLGQEAWSEYRRTGYPRFFPLLNGNVTNLPSAN
;
A
#
# COMPACT_ATOMS: atom_id res chain seq x y z
N MET A 1 4.30 -18.21 65.63
CA MET A 1 5.09 -18.00 66.91
C MET A 1 5.51 -16.54 66.92
N LYS A 2 4.83 -15.82 67.86
CA LYS A 2 5.26 -14.63 68.66
C LYS A 2 5.79 -13.42 67.88
N ILE A 3 5.00 -12.30 67.76
CA ILE A 3 4.81 -11.22 68.76
C ILE A 3 6.07 -10.34 68.87
N TYR A 4 5.93 -9.01 68.51
CA TYR A 4 5.80 -7.94 69.47
C TYR A 4 5.43 -6.61 68.87
N LYS A 5 4.36 -6.02 69.41
CA LYS A 5 4.00 -4.60 69.38
C LYS A 5 4.97 -3.81 70.27
N PHE A 6 5.22 -2.55 69.94
CA PHE A 6 5.33 -1.51 70.98
C PHE A 6 4.82 -0.16 70.46
N ILE A 7 3.85 0.31 71.22
CA ILE A 7 3.26 1.66 71.20
C ILE A 7 4.09 2.52 72.14
N THR A 8 4.37 3.76 71.80
CA THR A 8 4.49 4.83 72.79
C THR A 8 4.02 6.16 72.23
N GLN A 9 2.93 6.63 72.80
CA GLN A 9 2.46 8.04 72.76
C GLN A 9 3.29 8.81 73.76
N ILE A 10 3.66 10.06 73.42
CA ILE A 10 3.88 11.15 74.40
C ILE A 10 3.37 12.46 73.78
N SER A 11 2.66 13.17 74.62
CA SER A 11 1.76 14.30 74.39
C SER A 11 2.47 15.66 74.33
N ILE A 12 1.93 16.54 73.56
CA ILE A 12 1.46 17.94 73.73
C ILE A 12 2.20 18.82 74.76
N ALA A 13 2.72 19.95 74.33
CA ALA A 13 2.27 21.30 74.65
C ALA A 13 3.26 22.40 74.14
N GLY A 14 2.70 23.34 73.41
CA GLY A 14 2.98 24.75 73.55
C GLY A 14 4.17 25.37 72.86
N CYS A 15 3.91 26.05 71.76
CA CYS A 15 4.23 27.50 71.66
C CYS A 15 3.67 28.02 70.32
N MET A 16 2.68 28.86 70.39
CA MET A 16 2.25 29.77 69.33
C MET A 16 3.28 30.85 69.05
N LEU A 17 3.24 31.34 67.82
CA LEU A 17 3.81 32.55 67.27
C LEU A 17 5.22 32.38 66.67
N VAL A 18 5.30 32.37 65.38
CA VAL A 18 5.82 33.40 64.48
C VAL A 18 6.03 32.77 63.08
N GLY A 19 5.47 33.40 62.10
CA GLY A 19 5.96 33.29 60.73
C GLY A 19 5.42 32.10 59.91
N THR A 20 4.35 32.32 59.19
CA THR A 20 4.07 31.56 57.99
C THR A 20 5.14 31.84 56.94
N PRO A 21 6.04 30.92 56.65
CA PRO A 21 6.56 30.87 55.29
C PRO A 21 5.50 30.17 54.49
N MET A 22 4.97 30.87 53.49
CA MET A 22 4.23 30.26 52.42
C MET A 22 5.04 29.06 51.92
N LEU A 23 4.51 27.87 52.16
CA LEU A 23 4.77 26.73 51.32
C LEU A 23 4.08 27.01 49.97
N GLN A 24 4.58 27.95 49.21
CA GLN A 24 4.51 27.87 47.77
C GLN A 24 5.41 26.64 47.43
N GLY A 25 4.81 25.46 47.48
CA GLY A 25 5.33 24.36 46.74
C GLY A 25 5.47 24.82 45.32
N CYS A 26 6.68 24.94 44.86
CA CYS A 26 6.99 25.03 43.46
C CYS A 26 6.32 23.84 42.79
N MET A 27 5.11 24.02 42.27
CA MET A 27 4.61 23.23 41.17
C MET A 27 5.37 23.68 39.93
N ASP A 28 6.65 23.44 39.94
CA ASP A 28 7.45 23.49 38.73
C ASP A 28 7.14 22.20 37.97
N ASN A 29 6.22 22.31 37.01
CA ASN A 29 5.87 21.19 36.13
C ASN A 29 7.10 20.70 35.34
N SER A 30 8.19 21.45 35.32
CA SER A 30 9.43 21.08 34.64
C SER A 30 10.14 19.88 35.25
N LEU A 31 9.88 19.55 36.55
CA LEU A 31 10.42 18.37 37.22
C LEU A 31 9.78 17.05 36.77
N ASN A 32 8.62 17.11 36.12
CA ASN A 32 7.93 15.95 35.55
C ASN A 32 8.18 15.78 34.05
N ASP A 33 8.89 16.69 33.41
CA ASP A 33 9.27 16.52 32.02
C ASP A 33 10.45 15.56 31.93
N PRO A 34 10.34 14.48 31.14
CA PRO A 34 11.44 13.55 30.96
C PRO A 34 12.65 14.29 30.40
N LEU A 35 13.78 14.19 31.07
CA LEU A 35 15.06 14.72 30.62
C LEU A 35 15.34 14.23 29.17
N GLY A 36 15.44 15.16 28.24
CA GLY A 36 15.68 14.89 26.82
C GLY A 36 14.47 15.01 25.91
N LYS A 37 13.28 15.40 26.40
CA LYS A 37 12.19 15.83 25.53
C LYS A 37 12.39 17.30 25.14
N VAL A 38 12.37 17.54 23.85
CA VAL A 38 12.33 18.90 23.29
C VAL A 38 10.98 19.51 23.65
N SER A 39 10.97 20.75 24.20
CA SER A 39 9.72 21.44 24.56
C SER A 39 8.90 21.82 23.31
N GLU A 40 7.59 22.00 23.46
CA GLU A 40 6.74 22.46 22.34
C GLU A 40 7.20 23.83 21.81
N GLU A 41 7.80 24.69 22.64
CA GLU A 41 8.34 25.98 22.25
C GLU A 41 9.64 25.83 21.44
N GLU A 42 10.50 24.88 21.79
CA GLU A 42 11.71 24.55 21.01
C GLU A 42 11.34 23.87 19.68
N LEU A 43 10.32 23.02 19.69
CA LEU A 43 9.74 22.42 18.48
C LEU A 43 9.09 23.48 17.57
N GLY A 44 8.56 24.56 18.12
CA GLY A 44 7.96 25.67 17.37
C GLY A 44 8.97 26.57 16.65
N ARG A 45 10.23 26.57 17.09
CA ARG A 45 11.30 27.27 16.40
C ARG A 45 11.59 26.60 15.06
N ASP A 46 11.52 27.36 13.98
CA ASP A 46 11.78 26.92 12.59
C ASP A 46 10.71 26.00 11.96
N GLY A 47 9.48 25.95 12.50
CA GLY A 47 8.44 25.05 12.00
C GLY A 47 8.78 23.56 12.18
N PHE A 48 9.80 23.24 12.98
CA PHE A 48 10.30 21.88 13.18
C PHE A 48 9.22 20.95 13.77
N ALA A 49 8.36 21.48 14.62
CA ALA A 49 7.28 20.72 15.27
C ALA A 49 6.29 20.09 14.29
N ALA A 50 5.95 20.79 13.18
CA ALA A 50 5.05 20.23 12.16
C ALA A 50 5.80 19.34 11.18
N ASN A 51 7.02 19.69 10.83
CA ASN A 51 7.73 19.10 9.72
C ASN A 51 8.18 17.65 9.99
N ALA A 52 8.52 17.30 11.24
CA ALA A 52 8.88 15.95 11.62
C ALA A 52 7.71 14.94 11.42
N PHE A 53 6.46 15.39 11.54
CA PHE A 53 5.29 14.52 11.38
C PHE A 53 5.03 14.12 9.92
N PHE A 54 5.58 14.87 8.93
CA PHE A 54 5.53 14.45 7.53
C PHE A 54 6.34 13.18 7.28
N LEU A 55 7.49 13.00 7.96
CA LEU A 55 8.24 11.76 7.88
C LEU A 55 7.40 10.58 8.36
N THR A 56 6.67 10.76 9.47
CA THR A 56 5.73 9.74 9.96
C THR A 56 4.63 9.46 8.93
N LEU A 57 3.99 10.48 8.36
CA LEU A 57 2.96 10.26 7.33
C LEU A 57 3.51 9.53 6.11
N CYS A 58 4.71 9.86 5.63
CA CYS A 58 5.36 9.14 4.55
C CYS A 58 5.66 7.67 4.92
N ASP A 59 6.08 7.40 6.16
CA ASP A 59 6.44 6.06 6.61
C ASP A 59 5.23 5.13 6.76
N TYR A 60 4.03 5.69 6.91
CA TYR A 60 2.78 4.93 7.08
C TYR A 60 1.85 4.96 5.86
N ALA A 61 2.05 5.86 4.91
CA ALA A 61 1.26 5.86 3.66
C ALA A 61 1.45 4.56 2.88
N TYR A 62 2.70 4.11 2.76
CA TYR A 62 3.08 2.74 2.46
C TYR A 62 3.99 2.28 3.59
N PRO A 63 3.62 1.27 4.38
CA PRO A 63 4.18 1.03 5.70
C PRO A 63 5.63 0.53 5.64
N ILE A 64 6.54 1.47 5.47
CA ILE A 64 8.00 1.24 5.42
C ILE A 64 8.72 1.53 6.75
N ALA A 65 7.97 1.89 7.79
CA ALA A 65 8.54 2.25 9.08
C ALA A 65 9.32 1.10 9.73
N THR A 66 8.73 -0.10 9.73
CA THR A 66 9.36 -1.32 10.22
C THR A 66 8.99 -2.52 9.36
N GLU A 67 9.83 -3.56 9.40
CA GLU A 67 9.56 -4.82 8.71
C GLU A 67 8.29 -5.51 9.20
N ASN A 68 7.96 -5.43 10.48
CA ASN A 68 6.76 -6.07 11.02
C ASN A 68 5.49 -5.41 10.48
N ILE A 69 5.43 -4.07 10.48
CA ILE A 69 4.29 -3.33 9.93
C ILE A 69 4.14 -3.58 8.43
N TYR A 70 5.27 -3.59 7.69
CA TYR A 70 5.25 -3.95 6.27
C TYR A 70 4.74 -5.37 6.06
N ASN A 71 5.24 -6.33 6.84
CA ASN A 71 4.85 -7.73 6.74
C ASN A 71 3.35 -7.94 6.95
N THR A 72 2.78 -7.33 7.99
CA THR A 72 1.35 -7.47 8.30
C THR A 72 0.44 -6.75 7.31
N ASN A 73 0.83 -5.58 6.82
CA ASN A 73 -0.04 -4.76 5.96
C ASN A 73 0.12 -5.06 4.47
N GLU A 74 1.34 -5.33 3.98
CA GLU A 74 1.61 -5.55 2.57
C GLU A 74 1.85 -7.03 2.25
N SER A 75 2.80 -7.65 2.93
CA SER A 75 3.32 -8.93 2.48
C SER A 75 2.37 -10.09 2.75
N LEU A 76 1.93 -10.28 4.00
CA LEU A 76 1.09 -11.43 4.37
C LEU A 76 -0.33 -11.35 3.82
N ILE A 77 -0.93 -10.17 3.81
CA ILE A 77 -2.27 -9.98 3.24
C ILE A 77 -2.14 -9.60 1.77
N GLY A 78 -1.54 -8.45 1.48
CA GLY A 78 -1.49 -7.90 0.13
C GLY A 78 -0.88 -8.86 -0.88
N ASP A 79 0.38 -9.26 -0.67
CA ASP A 79 1.09 -10.11 -1.64
C ASP A 79 0.52 -11.51 -1.72
N CYS A 80 0.07 -12.09 -0.59
CA CYS A 80 -0.55 -13.42 -0.58
C CYS A 80 -1.95 -13.41 -1.20
N TYR A 81 -2.78 -12.43 -0.89
CA TYR A 81 -4.14 -12.34 -1.41
C TYR A 81 -4.15 -11.90 -2.88
N GLY A 82 -3.22 -11.01 -3.25
CA GLY A 82 -2.98 -10.58 -4.63
C GLY A 82 -2.25 -11.60 -5.49
N ARG A 83 -1.87 -12.76 -4.92
CA ARG A 83 -1.20 -13.88 -5.61
C ARG A 83 0.16 -13.54 -6.19
N TYR A 84 0.88 -12.62 -5.56
CA TYR A 84 2.29 -12.42 -5.86
C TYR A 84 3.18 -13.39 -5.08
N GLN A 85 2.80 -13.66 -3.82
CA GLN A 85 3.51 -14.57 -2.93
C GLN A 85 2.56 -15.61 -2.34
N VAL A 86 3.13 -16.68 -1.81
CA VAL A 86 2.43 -17.70 -1.03
C VAL A 86 3.24 -18.07 0.19
N MET A 87 2.57 -18.60 1.21
CA MET A 87 3.23 -19.11 2.40
C MET A 87 3.98 -20.41 2.09
N ALA A 88 5.29 -20.39 2.30
CA ALA A 88 6.18 -21.53 2.10
C ALA A 88 6.42 -22.36 3.37
N THR A 89 5.91 -21.89 4.52
CA THR A 89 6.09 -22.53 5.83
C THR A 89 4.77 -22.71 6.56
N ASP A 90 4.72 -23.64 7.51
CA ASP A 90 3.58 -23.86 8.41
C ASP A 90 3.71 -23.06 9.73
N LYS A 91 4.35 -21.90 9.66
CA LYS A 91 4.65 -21.02 10.81
C LYS A 91 3.41 -20.63 11.61
N PHE A 92 2.27 -20.48 10.97
CA PHE A 92 1.04 -20.00 11.58
C PHE A 92 0.09 -21.12 12.02
N LYS A 93 0.56 -22.37 12.17
CA LYS A 93 -0.16 -23.50 12.78
C LYS A 93 -1.56 -23.74 12.19
N GLY A 94 -1.66 -23.92 10.89
CA GLY A 94 -2.90 -24.22 10.18
C GLY A 94 -3.65 -22.99 9.68
N ALA A 95 -3.26 -21.77 10.05
CA ALA A 95 -3.67 -20.56 9.36
C ALA A 95 -2.72 -20.32 8.18
N ASN A 96 -3.26 -19.92 7.04
CA ASN A 96 -2.47 -19.67 5.85
C ASN A 96 -3.03 -18.47 5.09
N PHE A 97 -2.28 -17.38 5.06
CA PHE A 97 -2.69 -16.15 4.38
C PHE A 97 -2.97 -16.39 2.89
N ALA A 98 -2.18 -17.23 2.21
CA ALA A 98 -2.40 -17.52 0.80
C ALA A 98 -3.69 -18.31 0.51
N THR A 99 -4.35 -18.83 1.54
CA THR A 99 -5.68 -19.48 1.45
C THR A 99 -6.80 -18.66 2.08
N TYR A 100 -6.58 -17.36 2.26
CA TYR A 100 -7.50 -16.40 2.89
C TYR A 100 -7.91 -16.78 4.32
N ASN A 101 -7.06 -17.51 5.01
CA ASN A 101 -7.24 -17.95 6.39
C ASN A 101 -6.18 -17.31 7.30
N ALA A 102 -6.27 -15.98 7.46
CA ALA A 102 -5.37 -15.24 8.33
C ALA A 102 -5.69 -15.50 9.81
N PRO A 103 -4.68 -15.62 10.71
CA PRO A 103 -4.91 -15.72 12.13
C PRO A 103 -5.57 -14.45 12.69
N GLU A 104 -6.60 -14.61 13.52
CA GLU A 104 -7.35 -13.49 14.09
C GLU A 104 -6.47 -12.50 14.88
N ASN A 105 -5.52 -13.00 15.65
CA ASN A 105 -4.61 -12.15 16.41
C ASN A 105 -3.71 -11.29 15.52
N TRP A 106 -3.36 -11.72 14.31
CA TRP A 106 -2.61 -10.92 13.35
C TRP A 106 -3.46 -9.82 12.72
N LEU A 107 -4.74 -10.11 12.44
CA LEU A 107 -5.68 -9.11 11.94
C LEU A 107 -5.96 -8.04 12.99
N ASN A 108 -6.15 -8.44 14.26
CA ASN A 108 -6.35 -7.52 15.37
C ASN A 108 -5.10 -6.66 15.61
N TRP A 109 -3.92 -7.24 15.57
CA TRP A 109 -2.66 -6.51 15.72
C TRP A 109 -2.50 -5.47 14.62
N GLN A 110 -2.74 -5.85 13.39
CA GLN A 110 -2.68 -4.96 12.23
C GLN A 110 -3.68 -3.80 12.32
N PHE A 111 -4.91 -4.06 12.76
CA PHE A 111 -5.95 -3.05 12.86
C PHE A 111 -5.79 -2.16 14.09
N ALA A 112 -5.45 -2.72 15.25
CA ALA A 112 -5.53 -2.04 16.53
C ALA A 112 -4.16 -1.70 17.16
N ASP A 113 -3.19 -2.61 17.12
CA ASP A 113 -1.98 -2.50 17.93
C ASP A 113 -0.79 -1.85 17.20
N ASP A 114 -0.56 -2.18 15.92
CA ASP A 114 0.55 -1.62 15.11
C ASP A 114 0.19 -0.33 14.39
N ASN A 115 -1.04 0.04 14.47
CA ASN A 115 -1.51 1.41 14.44
C ASN A 115 -1.14 2.28 13.27
N VAL A 116 -1.16 1.74 12.07
CA VAL A 116 -1.05 2.57 10.85
C VAL A 116 -2.06 3.74 10.91
N MET A 117 -3.32 3.46 11.31
CA MET A 117 -4.33 4.50 11.45
C MET A 117 -4.04 5.47 12.58
N VAL A 118 -3.71 4.97 13.79
CA VAL A 118 -3.46 5.83 14.96
C VAL A 118 -2.27 6.74 14.74
N LEU A 119 -1.17 6.22 14.17
CA LEU A 119 0.03 7.00 13.90
C LEU A 119 -0.20 8.02 12.76
N THR A 120 -0.95 7.63 11.74
CA THR A 120 -1.35 8.53 10.66
C THR A 120 -2.21 9.68 11.19
N TYR A 121 -3.25 9.37 11.96
CA TYR A 121 -4.11 10.42 12.54
C TYR A 121 -3.39 11.26 13.59
N GLY A 122 -2.51 10.65 14.39
CA GLY A 122 -1.68 11.38 15.34
C GLY A 122 -0.80 12.42 14.68
N ALA A 123 -0.07 12.04 13.64
CA ALA A 123 0.79 12.93 12.87
C ALA A 123 -0.03 13.99 12.11
N TRP A 124 -1.12 13.57 11.45
CA TRP A 124 -2.00 14.48 10.72
C TRP A 124 -2.64 15.55 11.63
N ASN A 125 -3.15 15.16 12.82
CA ASN A 125 -3.73 16.09 13.79
C ASN A 125 -2.70 17.13 14.28
N LYS A 126 -1.45 16.71 14.51
CA LYS A 126 -0.37 17.64 14.88
C LYS A 126 -0.12 18.67 13.78
N ILE A 127 -0.04 18.24 12.52
CA ILE A 127 0.11 19.16 11.39
C ILE A 127 -1.12 20.07 11.27
N LYS A 128 -2.34 19.51 11.38
CA LYS A 128 -3.59 20.27 11.35
C LYS A 128 -3.62 21.38 12.41
N ASN A 129 -3.21 21.08 13.64
CA ASN A 129 -3.20 22.04 14.74
C ASN A 129 -2.19 23.17 14.49
N VAL A 130 -0.98 22.87 14.01
CA VAL A 130 0.05 23.88 13.71
C VAL A 130 -0.35 24.75 12.51
N THR A 131 -0.93 24.15 11.47
CA THR A 131 -1.35 24.86 10.25
C THR A 131 -2.75 25.43 10.32
N GLN A 132 -3.46 25.18 11.42
CA GLN A 132 -4.88 25.51 11.58
C GLN A 132 -5.77 24.94 10.45
N GLY A 133 -5.36 23.80 9.90
CA GLY A 133 -6.07 23.13 8.82
C GLY A 133 -6.06 23.88 7.48
N THR A 134 -5.05 24.71 7.23
CA THR A 134 -4.96 25.51 6.00
C THR A 134 -3.57 25.47 5.36
N GLY A 135 -3.50 25.94 4.11
CA GLY A 135 -2.25 26.10 3.36
C GLY A 135 -1.69 24.80 2.78
N VAL A 136 -0.60 24.95 2.02
CA VAL A 136 -0.01 23.86 1.21
C VAL A 136 0.50 22.68 2.06
N ASN A 137 1.04 22.97 3.24
CA ASN A 137 1.52 21.90 4.13
C ASN A 137 0.35 21.05 4.65
N PHE A 138 -0.77 21.66 5.02
CA PHE A 138 -1.95 20.89 5.38
C PHE A 138 -2.53 20.10 4.20
N ALA A 139 -2.57 20.69 3.00
CA ALA A 139 -2.98 20.01 1.79
C ALA A 139 -2.12 18.77 1.51
N TRP A 140 -0.79 18.87 1.67
CA TRP A 140 0.10 17.71 1.54
C TRP A 140 -0.16 16.64 2.62
N ALA A 141 -0.39 17.05 3.87
CA ALA A 141 -0.78 16.12 4.94
C ALA A 141 -2.11 15.40 4.64
N GLN A 142 -3.08 16.08 4.01
CA GLN A 142 -4.33 15.47 3.55
C GLN A 142 -4.08 14.40 2.47
N ILE A 143 -3.25 14.69 1.48
CA ILE A 143 -2.88 13.71 0.45
C ILE A 143 -2.25 12.45 1.07
N LEU A 144 -1.31 12.62 2.00
CA LEU A 144 -0.65 11.51 2.69
C LEU A 144 -1.63 10.71 3.56
N ARG A 145 -2.53 11.41 4.29
CA ARG A 145 -3.61 10.76 5.05
C ARG A 145 -4.49 9.90 4.15
N ILE A 146 -4.91 10.44 3.01
CA ILE A 146 -5.77 9.72 2.06
C ILE A 146 -5.03 8.55 1.43
N ALA A 147 -3.75 8.71 1.07
CA ALA A 147 -2.91 7.63 0.58
C ALA A 147 -2.83 6.44 1.55
N THR A 148 -2.87 6.70 2.85
CA THR A 148 -2.96 5.66 3.88
C THR A 148 -4.38 5.11 4.01
N MET A 149 -5.36 6.01 4.23
CA MET A 149 -6.68 5.61 4.69
C MET A 149 -7.53 4.93 3.64
N HIS A 150 -7.37 5.24 2.32
CA HIS A 150 -8.07 4.50 1.28
C HIS A 150 -7.65 3.02 1.23
N ARG A 151 -6.37 2.72 1.51
CA ARG A 151 -5.86 1.36 1.58
C ARG A 151 -6.41 0.62 2.79
N MET A 152 -6.49 1.30 3.94
CA MET A 152 -7.11 0.75 5.16
C MET A 152 -8.61 0.48 4.94
N LEU A 153 -9.32 1.40 4.27
CA LEU A 153 -10.73 1.24 3.91
C LEU A 153 -10.93 0.04 2.96
N ASP A 154 -10.07 -0.10 1.95
CA ASP A 154 -10.09 -1.23 1.03
C ASP A 154 -9.81 -2.58 1.74
N MET A 155 -9.02 -2.56 2.79
CA MET A 155 -8.65 -3.77 3.53
C MET A 155 -9.73 -4.20 4.54
N TYR A 156 -10.28 -3.25 5.29
CA TYR A 156 -11.13 -3.53 6.45
C TYR A 156 -12.60 -3.18 6.26
N GLY A 157 -12.97 -2.44 5.22
CA GLY A 157 -14.31 -1.90 5.06
C GLY A 157 -14.53 -0.64 5.88
N ALA A 158 -15.73 -0.48 6.45
CA ALA A 158 -16.09 0.70 7.25
C ALA A 158 -15.05 1.03 8.33
N LEU A 159 -14.67 2.31 8.42
CA LEU A 159 -13.68 2.81 9.38
C LEU A 159 -13.94 4.29 9.73
N PRO A 160 -13.40 4.81 10.83
CA PRO A 160 -13.53 6.23 11.16
C PRO A 160 -12.62 7.07 10.26
N TYR A 161 -13.21 8.02 9.52
CA TYR A 161 -12.48 8.95 8.66
C TYR A 161 -12.96 10.40 8.81
N SER A 162 -14.26 10.67 8.55
CA SER A 162 -14.79 12.04 8.43
C SER A 162 -14.86 12.80 9.75
N GLN A 163 -15.09 12.10 10.86
CA GLN A 163 -15.32 12.68 12.17
C GLN A 163 -14.15 12.53 13.16
N ILE A 164 -12.95 12.27 12.63
CA ILE A 164 -11.74 12.23 13.45
C ILE A 164 -11.42 13.64 13.98
N SER A 165 -11.31 13.74 15.30
CA SER A 165 -11.02 14.98 16.00
C SER A 165 -10.11 14.70 17.21
N SER A 166 -9.19 15.64 17.50
CA SER A 166 -8.25 15.54 18.63
C SER A 166 -8.90 15.71 19.99
N ASP A 167 -10.11 16.23 20.04
CA ASP A 167 -10.88 16.52 21.25
C ASP A 167 -11.86 15.41 21.64
N LYS A 168 -11.97 14.36 20.84
CA LYS A 168 -12.83 13.20 21.10
C LYS A 168 -12.02 11.94 21.36
N LEU A 169 -12.44 11.17 22.35
CA LEU A 169 -11.83 9.86 22.68
C LEU A 169 -12.20 8.76 21.68
N SER A 170 -13.27 8.95 20.93
CA SER A 170 -13.72 8.00 19.92
C SER A 170 -14.35 8.74 18.74
N ALA A 171 -14.27 8.16 17.56
CA ALA A 171 -14.97 8.62 16.38
C ALA A 171 -15.90 7.52 15.86
N PRO A 172 -17.08 7.86 15.33
CA PRO A 172 -17.95 6.89 14.69
C PRO A 172 -17.29 6.35 13.42
N TYR A 173 -17.70 5.15 13.03
CA TYR A 173 -17.32 4.59 11.74
C TYR A 173 -18.19 5.22 10.65
N ASP A 174 -17.54 5.65 9.60
CA ASP A 174 -18.20 5.98 8.35
C ASP A 174 -18.46 4.68 7.57
N THR A 175 -19.55 4.63 6.81
CA THR A 175 -19.71 3.61 5.79
C THR A 175 -18.63 3.74 4.72
N MET A 176 -18.43 2.72 3.89
CA MET A 176 -17.46 2.82 2.79
C MET A 176 -17.79 3.98 1.85
N GLU A 177 -19.07 4.19 1.53
CA GLU A 177 -19.53 5.29 0.67
C GLU A 177 -19.20 6.64 1.29
N GLU A 178 -19.60 6.87 2.55
CA GLU A 178 -19.32 8.12 3.27
C GLU A 178 -17.82 8.43 3.35
N ALA A 179 -17.01 7.41 3.67
CA ALA A 179 -15.56 7.55 3.75
C ALA A 179 -14.92 7.88 2.39
N TYR A 180 -15.34 7.19 1.30
CA TYR A 180 -14.84 7.49 -0.05
C TYR A 180 -15.22 8.89 -0.50
N HIS A 181 -16.48 9.32 -0.30
CA HIS A 181 -16.94 10.66 -0.66
C HIS A 181 -16.20 11.74 0.14
N ALA A 182 -15.97 11.52 1.44
CA ALA A 182 -15.17 12.44 2.25
C ALA A 182 -13.71 12.51 1.78
N MET A 183 -13.10 11.35 1.44
CA MET A 183 -11.73 11.33 0.89
C MET A 183 -11.63 12.05 -0.46
N PHE A 184 -12.60 11.90 -1.36
CA PHE A 184 -12.62 12.62 -2.62
C PHE A 184 -12.74 14.13 -2.44
N THR A 185 -13.58 14.58 -1.49
CA THR A 185 -13.71 15.99 -1.14
C THR A 185 -12.39 16.54 -0.63
N ASP A 186 -11.83 15.91 0.40
CA ASP A 186 -10.54 16.31 1.00
C ASP A 186 -9.40 16.31 -0.03
N LEU A 187 -9.38 15.32 -0.92
CA LEU A 187 -8.34 15.19 -1.96
C LEU A 187 -8.48 16.28 -3.02
N THR A 188 -9.71 16.60 -3.42
CA THR A 188 -9.99 17.67 -4.38
C THR A 188 -9.55 19.03 -3.81
N ASP A 189 -9.89 19.30 -2.57
CA ASP A 189 -9.48 20.54 -1.89
C ASP A 189 -7.95 20.64 -1.77
N ALA A 190 -7.30 19.53 -1.41
CA ALA A 190 -5.84 19.49 -1.31
C ALA A 190 -5.16 19.71 -2.67
N ILE A 191 -5.67 19.11 -3.75
CA ILE A 191 -5.19 19.31 -5.12
C ILE A 191 -5.32 20.78 -5.51
N ASN A 192 -6.46 21.41 -5.25
CA ASN A 192 -6.70 22.80 -5.58
C ASN A 192 -5.72 23.75 -4.87
N VAL A 193 -5.54 23.56 -3.55
CA VAL A 193 -4.59 24.38 -2.75
C VAL A 193 -3.15 24.20 -3.27
N MET A 194 -2.73 22.96 -3.52
CA MET A 194 -1.38 22.69 -4.01
C MET A 194 -1.17 23.20 -5.43
N THR A 195 -2.17 23.14 -6.30
CA THR A 195 -2.08 23.63 -7.67
C THR A 195 -1.84 25.15 -7.69
N VAL A 196 -2.58 25.93 -6.87
CA VAL A 196 -2.33 27.35 -6.72
C VAL A 196 -0.90 27.60 -6.23
N TYR A 197 -0.50 26.88 -5.18
CA TYR A 197 0.83 27.06 -4.59
C TYR A 197 1.97 26.79 -5.59
N VAL A 198 1.94 25.69 -6.35
CA VAL A 198 3.02 25.38 -7.31
C VAL A 198 3.06 26.33 -8.48
N THR A 199 1.90 26.91 -8.87
CA THR A 199 1.82 27.93 -9.90
C THR A 199 2.49 29.23 -9.45
N GLU A 200 2.27 29.63 -8.20
CA GLU A 200 2.84 30.85 -7.62
C GLU A 200 4.30 30.69 -7.17
N ASN A 201 4.71 29.46 -6.86
CA ASN A 201 6.02 29.15 -6.28
C ASN A 201 6.73 28.02 -7.06
N PRO A 202 6.99 28.18 -8.36
CA PRO A 202 7.64 27.15 -9.17
C PRO A 202 9.04 26.81 -8.59
N ASN A 203 9.38 25.54 -8.59
CA ASN A 203 10.66 25.00 -8.09
C ASN A 203 10.90 25.19 -6.57
N ASN A 204 9.89 25.53 -5.79
CA ASN A 204 10.03 25.54 -4.34
C ASN A 204 10.25 24.12 -3.81
N ARG A 205 11.28 23.92 -2.96
CA ARG A 205 11.70 22.65 -2.39
C ARG A 205 11.93 22.75 -0.87
N THR A 206 11.28 23.68 -0.20
CA THR A 206 11.48 23.91 1.26
C THR A 206 11.17 22.68 2.10
N MET A 207 10.29 21.81 1.64
CA MET A 207 9.92 20.57 2.33
C MET A 207 10.77 19.33 1.96
N ALA A 208 11.80 19.47 1.11
CA ALA A 208 12.63 18.36 0.62
C ALA A 208 13.17 17.45 1.75
N LYS A 209 13.61 18.03 2.86
CA LYS A 209 14.13 17.27 4.01
C LYS A 209 13.13 16.32 4.64
N TYR A 210 11.83 16.59 4.47
CA TYR A 210 10.72 15.86 5.09
C TYR A 210 9.90 15.04 4.09
N ASP A 211 10.28 15.09 2.81
CA ASP A 211 9.64 14.38 1.72
C ASP A 211 10.52 13.22 1.23
N LYS A 212 10.17 12.00 1.62
CA LYS A 212 10.87 10.78 1.23
C LYS A 212 10.55 10.30 -0.19
N VAL A 213 9.61 10.96 -0.88
CA VAL A 213 9.06 10.48 -2.15
C VAL A 213 9.57 11.34 -3.31
N TYR A 214 9.35 12.65 -3.26
CA TYR A 214 9.62 13.58 -4.35
C TYR A 214 10.56 14.73 -4.00
N ASP A 215 11.26 14.65 -2.88
CA ASP A 215 12.24 15.67 -2.46
C ASP A 215 11.66 17.10 -2.46
N GLY A 216 10.41 17.24 -1.98
CA GLY A 216 9.68 18.51 -1.89
C GLY A 216 9.12 19.00 -3.22
N ASP A 217 9.06 18.19 -4.25
CA ASP A 217 8.42 18.52 -5.52
C ASP A 217 6.90 18.44 -5.42
N PHE A 218 6.28 19.56 -5.09
CA PHE A 218 4.83 19.62 -4.92
C PHE A 218 4.05 19.52 -6.24
N GLU A 219 4.65 19.80 -7.39
CA GLU A 219 4.01 19.51 -8.68
C GLU A 219 3.85 18.00 -8.89
N LYS A 220 4.87 17.20 -8.55
CA LYS A 220 4.76 15.74 -8.57
C LYS A 220 3.74 15.22 -7.55
N TRP A 221 3.61 15.88 -6.39
CA TRP A 221 2.55 15.55 -5.44
C TRP A 221 1.14 15.82 -5.97
N VAL A 222 0.95 16.87 -6.78
CA VAL A 222 -0.33 17.11 -7.48
C VAL A 222 -0.60 16.01 -8.49
N LYS A 223 0.40 15.59 -9.29
CA LYS A 223 0.26 14.46 -10.22
C LYS A 223 -0.08 13.16 -9.47
N PHE A 224 0.59 12.89 -8.35
CA PHE A 224 0.29 11.75 -7.49
C PHE A 224 -1.15 11.81 -6.96
N ALA A 225 -1.58 12.95 -6.43
CA ALA A 225 -2.91 13.15 -5.88
C ALA A 225 -4.02 12.94 -6.93
N ASN A 226 -3.83 13.46 -8.14
CA ASN A 226 -4.74 13.20 -9.27
C ASN A 226 -4.75 11.71 -9.67
N SER A 227 -3.58 11.05 -9.68
CA SER A 227 -3.50 9.62 -9.98
C SER A 227 -4.15 8.76 -8.88
N LEU A 228 -4.02 9.18 -7.62
CA LEU A 228 -4.73 8.56 -6.49
C LEU A 228 -6.25 8.76 -6.61
N LYS A 229 -6.70 9.96 -6.98
CA LYS A 229 -8.11 10.26 -7.26
C LYS A 229 -8.66 9.37 -8.36
N LEU A 230 -7.91 9.17 -9.45
CA LEU A 230 -8.26 8.27 -10.53
C LEU A 230 -8.30 6.79 -10.08
N ARG A 231 -7.30 6.31 -9.31
CA ARG A 231 -7.31 4.95 -8.70
C ARG A 231 -8.59 4.73 -7.89
N MET A 232 -8.89 5.65 -6.99
CA MET A 232 -10.09 5.60 -6.14
C MET A 232 -11.37 5.64 -6.95
N ALA A 233 -11.45 6.44 -8.02
CA ALA A 233 -12.60 6.50 -8.92
C ALA A 233 -12.82 5.16 -9.64
N ILE A 234 -11.78 4.57 -10.21
CA ILE A 234 -11.84 3.23 -10.83
C ILE A 234 -12.26 2.17 -9.80
N ARG A 235 -11.84 2.31 -8.53
CA ARG A 235 -12.20 1.38 -7.46
C ARG A 235 -13.70 1.33 -7.22
N ILE A 236 -14.38 2.48 -7.18
CA ILE A 236 -15.81 2.57 -6.85
C ILE A 236 -16.73 2.48 -8.06
N ARG A 237 -16.23 2.28 -9.29
CA ARG A 237 -17.00 2.36 -10.53
C ARG A 237 -18.22 1.42 -10.62
N PHE A 238 -18.19 0.31 -9.87
CA PHE A 238 -19.31 -0.62 -9.81
C PHE A 238 -20.34 -0.25 -8.73
N ALA A 239 -19.93 0.49 -7.71
CA ALA A 239 -20.80 0.92 -6.61
C ALA A 239 -21.48 2.26 -6.93
N ASP A 240 -20.74 3.24 -7.46
CA ASP A 240 -21.25 4.56 -7.83
C ASP A 240 -20.61 5.02 -9.16
N ARG A 241 -21.22 4.62 -10.26
CA ARG A 241 -20.65 4.84 -11.60
C ARG A 241 -20.55 6.31 -11.98
N GLU A 242 -21.58 7.10 -11.68
CA GLU A 242 -21.61 8.50 -12.11
C GLU A 242 -20.64 9.36 -11.30
N TYR A 243 -20.59 9.14 -10.00
CA TYR A 243 -19.62 9.83 -9.14
C TYR A 243 -18.18 9.41 -9.48
N ALA A 244 -17.95 8.12 -9.72
CA ALA A 244 -16.67 7.59 -10.18
C ALA A 244 -16.23 8.26 -11.50
N ARG A 245 -17.14 8.39 -12.46
CA ARG A 245 -16.88 9.08 -13.72
C ARG A 245 -16.45 10.52 -13.49
N GLN A 246 -17.22 11.28 -12.71
CA GLN A 246 -16.91 12.67 -12.41
C GLN A 246 -15.50 12.80 -11.79
N MET A 247 -15.19 12.00 -10.78
CA MET A 247 -13.89 12.05 -10.09
C MET A 247 -12.73 11.66 -11.00
N ALA A 248 -12.93 10.67 -11.88
CA ALA A 248 -11.92 10.26 -12.86
C ALA A 248 -11.66 11.35 -13.91
N GLU A 249 -12.72 11.90 -14.50
CA GLU A 249 -12.62 12.95 -15.51
C GLU A 249 -11.99 14.23 -14.95
N GLU A 250 -12.33 14.63 -13.72
CA GLU A 250 -11.68 15.74 -13.03
C GLU A 250 -10.18 15.51 -12.84
N ALA A 251 -9.79 14.30 -12.42
CA ALA A 251 -8.38 13.96 -12.21
C ALA A 251 -7.59 13.95 -13.52
N ILE A 252 -8.12 13.32 -14.57
CA ILE A 252 -7.46 13.20 -15.87
C ILE A 252 -7.34 14.55 -16.55
N ASN A 253 -8.39 15.38 -16.46
CA ASN A 253 -8.48 16.67 -17.16
C ASN A 253 -7.83 17.82 -16.36
N HIS A 254 -7.33 17.56 -15.16
CA HIS A 254 -6.63 18.55 -14.36
C HIS A 254 -5.46 19.19 -15.13
N SER A 255 -5.19 20.49 -14.92
CA SER A 255 -4.18 21.24 -15.66
C SER A 255 -2.76 20.69 -15.52
N ILE A 256 -2.38 20.23 -14.31
CA ILE A 256 -1.09 19.56 -14.07
C ILE A 256 -1.16 18.08 -14.47
N GLY A 257 -2.34 17.46 -14.40
CA GLY A 257 -2.60 16.10 -14.83
C GLY A 257 -2.21 15.03 -13.80
N VAL A 258 -2.12 13.80 -14.29
CA VAL A 258 -1.77 12.60 -13.55
C VAL A 258 -0.31 12.18 -13.82
N ILE A 259 0.18 11.15 -13.13
CA ILE A 259 1.48 10.53 -13.43
C ILE A 259 1.43 9.88 -14.82
N THR A 260 2.29 10.33 -15.74
CA THR A 260 2.38 9.83 -17.13
C THR A 260 3.77 9.36 -17.51
N SER A 261 4.78 9.59 -16.68
CA SER A 261 6.18 9.22 -16.92
C SER A 261 6.75 8.47 -15.72
N ASN A 262 7.65 7.52 -15.97
CA ASN A 262 8.36 6.80 -14.91
C ASN A 262 9.22 7.71 -14.01
N GLU A 263 9.56 8.90 -14.46
CA GLU A 263 10.26 9.92 -13.67
C GLU A 263 9.38 10.52 -12.58
N ASP A 264 8.05 10.38 -12.73
CA ASP A 264 7.04 10.83 -11.76
C ASP A 264 6.52 9.68 -10.89
N ASN A 265 7.04 8.45 -11.03
CA ASN A 265 6.66 7.33 -10.19
C ASN A 265 6.84 7.69 -8.70
N ALA A 266 5.81 7.46 -7.91
CA ALA A 266 5.88 7.63 -6.47
C ALA A 266 6.63 6.45 -5.85
N THR A 267 7.79 6.73 -5.29
CA THR A 267 8.61 5.72 -4.61
C THR A 267 9.27 6.32 -3.38
N SER A 268 9.43 5.53 -2.33
CA SER A 268 10.13 5.98 -1.12
C SER A 268 11.17 4.97 -0.65
N LEU A 269 12.11 5.44 0.16
CA LEU A 269 13.09 4.60 0.82
C LEU A 269 13.17 5.02 2.29
N GLY A 270 12.96 4.05 3.18
CA GLY A 270 13.26 4.18 4.60
C GLY A 270 14.77 3.97 4.86
N THR A 271 15.10 3.33 5.96
CA THR A 271 16.48 2.90 6.24
C THR A 271 16.92 1.75 5.33
N LYS A 272 15.95 0.94 4.88
CA LYS A 272 16.10 -0.16 3.93
C LYS A 272 14.74 -0.46 3.30
N ASN A 273 14.73 -1.24 2.25
CA ASN A 273 13.49 -1.79 1.68
C ASN A 273 12.95 -2.90 2.58
N GLN A 274 11.76 -2.74 3.13
CA GLN A 274 11.17 -3.73 4.04
C GLN A 274 10.78 -5.03 3.33
N LEU A 275 10.42 -4.96 2.04
CA LEU A 275 10.17 -6.15 1.21
C LEU A 275 11.40 -7.07 1.15
N TYR A 276 12.62 -6.47 1.07
CA TYR A 276 13.86 -7.22 1.14
C TYR A 276 13.96 -8.00 2.46
N THR A 277 13.65 -7.37 3.59
CA THR A 277 13.70 -8.06 4.89
C THR A 277 12.71 -9.21 4.94
N VAL A 278 11.44 -8.96 4.62
CA VAL A 278 10.38 -9.96 4.85
C VAL A 278 10.35 -11.09 3.81
N LEU A 279 10.84 -10.86 2.58
CA LEU A 279 10.79 -11.87 1.52
C LEU A 279 12.15 -12.41 1.08
N VAL A 280 13.25 -11.73 1.41
CA VAL A 280 14.61 -12.21 1.08
C VAL A 280 15.33 -12.72 2.32
N GLN A 281 15.28 -11.99 3.44
CA GLN A 281 15.95 -12.41 4.68
C GLN A 281 15.10 -13.40 5.49
N TRP A 282 13.76 -13.25 5.50
CA TRP A 282 12.85 -14.20 6.13
C TRP A 282 12.32 -15.20 5.09
N PRO A 283 12.47 -16.50 5.31
CA PRO A 283 12.13 -17.52 4.29
C PRO A 283 10.65 -17.94 4.31
N ASP A 284 9.77 -17.20 4.97
CA ASP A 284 8.39 -17.62 5.23
C ASP A 284 7.54 -17.72 3.95
N GLN A 285 7.88 -16.97 2.92
CA GLN A 285 7.10 -16.87 1.68
C GLN A 285 7.99 -17.14 0.45
N CYS A 286 7.36 -17.55 -0.64
CA CYS A 286 7.97 -17.66 -1.97
C CYS A 286 7.02 -17.15 -3.05
N VAL A 287 7.51 -17.02 -4.28
CA VAL A 287 6.73 -16.54 -5.41
C VAL A 287 5.54 -17.46 -5.70
N SER A 288 4.39 -16.88 -6.03
CA SER A 288 3.19 -17.63 -6.38
C SER A 288 3.29 -18.30 -7.77
N ALA A 289 2.68 -19.49 -7.89
CA ALA A 289 2.46 -20.17 -9.16
C ALA A 289 1.62 -19.33 -10.12
N ASP A 290 0.68 -18.53 -9.60
CA ASP A 290 -0.20 -17.71 -10.42
C ASP A 290 0.61 -16.72 -11.27
N ILE A 291 1.47 -15.91 -10.66
CA ILE A 291 2.24 -14.93 -11.41
C ILE A 291 3.30 -15.55 -12.30
N THR A 292 3.95 -16.62 -11.84
CA THR A 292 4.95 -17.31 -12.69
C THR A 292 4.33 -17.99 -13.89
N SER A 293 3.11 -18.53 -13.78
CA SER A 293 2.38 -19.15 -14.87
C SER A 293 2.02 -18.18 -15.98
N TYR A 294 1.47 -17.00 -15.63
CA TYR A 294 1.20 -15.94 -16.61
C TYR A 294 2.47 -15.44 -17.28
N MET A 295 3.48 -15.09 -16.48
CA MET A 295 4.73 -14.52 -17.03
C MET A 295 5.51 -15.51 -17.88
N LYS A 296 5.49 -16.81 -17.55
CA LYS A 296 6.05 -17.88 -18.39
C LYS A 296 5.29 -18.01 -19.70
N GLY A 297 3.97 -18.11 -19.61
CA GLY A 297 3.12 -18.29 -20.78
C GLY A 297 3.25 -17.12 -21.77
N TYR A 298 3.42 -15.90 -21.27
CA TYR A 298 3.63 -14.69 -22.07
C TYR A 298 5.08 -14.48 -22.50
N ASN A 299 6.03 -15.31 -22.09
CA ASN A 299 7.48 -15.07 -22.27
C ASN A 299 7.88 -13.67 -21.77
N ASP A 300 7.33 -13.26 -20.65
CA ASP A 300 7.43 -11.90 -20.13
C ASP A 300 8.85 -11.59 -19.61
N PRO A 301 9.59 -10.66 -20.22
CA PRO A 301 10.98 -10.39 -19.84
C PRO A 301 11.12 -9.76 -18.44
N ARG A 302 10.05 -9.14 -17.91
CA ARG A 302 10.02 -8.58 -16.54
C ARG A 302 10.21 -9.66 -15.48
N MET A 303 9.94 -10.93 -15.80
CA MET A 303 10.11 -12.05 -14.86
C MET A 303 11.54 -12.11 -14.29
N SER A 304 12.55 -11.87 -15.10
CA SER A 304 13.96 -11.87 -14.68
C SER A 304 14.31 -10.70 -13.75
N LYS A 305 13.50 -9.65 -13.75
CA LYS A 305 13.66 -8.49 -12.88
C LYS A 305 12.89 -8.67 -11.57
N TYR A 306 11.72 -9.31 -11.63
CA TYR A 306 10.86 -9.54 -10.47
C TYR A 306 11.39 -10.66 -9.58
N PHE A 307 11.90 -11.73 -10.20
CA PHE A 307 12.20 -12.97 -9.51
C PHE A 307 13.61 -13.48 -9.79
N LYS A 308 14.13 -14.25 -8.83
CA LYS A 308 15.31 -15.07 -8.98
C LYS A 308 14.87 -16.48 -9.39
N LYS A 309 15.61 -17.11 -10.28
CA LYS A 309 15.40 -18.52 -10.60
C LYS A 309 15.64 -19.36 -9.35
N LYS A 310 14.91 -20.47 -9.22
CA LYS A 310 15.31 -21.50 -8.26
C LYS A 310 16.69 -22.02 -8.63
N THR A 311 17.49 -22.31 -7.64
CA THR A 311 18.75 -23.04 -7.83
C THR A 311 18.50 -24.52 -7.56
N SER A 312 18.75 -25.38 -8.52
CA SER A 312 18.73 -26.82 -8.31
C SER A 312 20.12 -27.40 -8.41
N ASP A 313 20.44 -28.40 -7.59
CA ASP A 313 21.69 -29.18 -7.69
C ASP A 313 21.86 -29.86 -9.05
N LYS A 314 20.81 -29.89 -9.87
CA LYS A 314 20.76 -30.50 -11.21
C LYS A 314 21.05 -29.50 -12.34
N GLY A 315 21.24 -28.23 -12.04
CA GLY A 315 21.49 -27.20 -13.05
C GLY A 315 20.27 -26.74 -13.86
N ASP A 316 19.06 -27.16 -13.48
CA ASP A 316 17.82 -26.76 -14.12
C ASP A 316 17.30 -25.45 -13.51
N ASP A 317 18.01 -24.37 -13.76
CA ASP A 317 17.64 -23.04 -13.29
C ASP A 317 16.39 -22.54 -14.03
N ASP A 318 15.26 -22.48 -13.32
CA ASP A 318 13.99 -22.02 -13.87
C ASP A 318 13.23 -21.11 -12.86
N TYR A 319 12.24 -20.38 -13.34
CA TYR A 319 11.31 -19.63 -12.51
C TYR A 319 10.14 -20.56 -12.12
N VAL A 320 10.04 -20.90 -10.85
CA VAL A 320 9.00 -21.80 -10.35
C VAL A 320 8.31 -21.18 -9.15
N GLY A 321 7.04 -20.86 -9.30
CA GLY A 321 6.18 -20.44 -8.20
C GLY A 321 5.56 -21.63 -7.48
N MET A 322 5.04 -21.39 -6.28
CA MET A 322 4.32 -22.38 -5.48
C MET A 322 2.81 -22.14 -5.56
N ARG A 323 2.03 -23.21 -5.62
CA ARG A 323 0.56 -23.13 -5.58
C ARG A 323 0.06 -22.72 -4.19
N ALA A 324 -0.91 -21.82 -4.16
CA ALA A 324 -1.57 -21.44 -2.92
C ALA A 324 -2.31 -22.62 -2.28
N GLY A 325 -2.08 -22.82 -0.98
CA GLY A 325 -2.64 -23.93 -0.22
C GLY A 325 -1.88 -25.25 -0.34
N LEU A 326 -0.79 -25.27 -1.10
CA LEU A 326 0.11 -26.42 -1.11
C LEU A 326 0.90 -26.44 0.21
N SER A 327 0.96 -27.62 0.83
CA SER A 327 1.76 -27.82 2.06
C SER A 327 2.70 -29.00 1.86
N TYR A 328 3.95 -28.79 2.16
CA TYR A 328 4.99 -29.82 2.11
C TYR A 328 5.58 -30.10 3.50
N GLY A 329 4.92 -29.62 4.56
CA GLY A 329 5.44 -29.73 5.91
C GLY A 329 6.56 -28.70 6.20
N ASN A 330 7.37 -28.97 7.21
CA ASN A 330 8.44 -28.05 7.64
C ASN A 330 9.66 -28.01 6.71
N ASP A 331 9.70 -28.82 5.66
CA ASP A 331 10.91 -29.05 4.87
C ASP A 331 11.00 -28.22 3.58
N ILE A 332 10.04 -27.33 3.31
CA ILE A 332 10.09 -26.55 2.09
C ILE A 332 10.72 -25.21 2.34
N THR A 333 11.95 -25.24 2.26
CA THR A 333 12.74 -24.02 2.29
C THR A 333 13.47 -23.85 0.97
N GLY A 334 13.33 -22.66 0.46
CA GLY A 334 14.29 -22.00 -0.36
C GLY A 334 14.69 -22.57 -1.73
N PRO A 335 15.29 -23.71 -1.90
CA PRO A 335 15.84 -24.06 -3.20
C PRO A 335 14.80 -24.53 -4.24
N THR A 336 13.60 -24.95 -3.80
CA THR A 336 12.60 -25.53 -4.70
C THR A 336 11.78 -24.51 -5.48
N PHE A 337 11.58 -23.32 -4.91
CA PHE A 337 10.76 -22.25 -5.50
C PHE A 337 11.51 -20.95 -5.67
N SER A 338 11.09 -20.16 -6.64
CA SER A 338 11.64 -18.84 -6.92
C SER A 338 11.41 -17.89 -5.76
N ARG A 339 12.35 -16.96 -5.59
CA ARG A 339 12.30 -15.87 -4.64
C ARG A 339 12.25 -14.55 -5.39
N ILE A 340 11.85 -13.48 -4.71
CA ILE A 340 11.85 -12.15 -5.29
C ILE A 340 13.28 -11.66 -5.54
N ASN A 341 13.42 -10.78 -6.54
CA ASN A 341 14.68 -10.14 -6.90
C ASN A 341 14.63 -8.66 -6.49
N VAL A 342 14.69 -8.41 -5.20
CA VAL A 342 14.70 -7.07 -4.62
C VAL A 342 15.97 -6.87 -3.82
N GLY A 343 16.59 -5.72 -3.95
CA GLY A 343 17.77 -5.30 -3.21
C GLY A 343 17.41 -4.55 -1.93
N GLU A 344 18.32 -4.54 -0.96
CA GLU A 344 18.12 -3.88 0.33
C GLU A 344 17.86 -2.37 0.21
N MET A 345 18.46 -1.74 -0.81
CA MET A 345 18.38 -0.29 -1.03
C MET A 345 17.43 0.09 -2.17
N ASP A 346 16.65 -0.86 -2.69
CA ASP A 346 15.63 -0.55 -3.69
C ASP A 346 14.52 0.30 -3.08
N ARG A 347 13.99 1.25 -3.85
CA ARG A 347 12.89 2.10 -3.38
C ARG A 347 11.56 1.33 -3.39
N THR A 348 10.75 1.54 -2.38
CA THR A 348 9.39 0.98 -2.29
C THR A 348 8.45 1.77 -3.20
N LEU A 349 7.76 1.07 -4.10
CA LEU A 349 6.77 1.66 -5.01
C LEU A 349 5.48 2.00 -4.26
N TRP A 350 4.90 3.16 -4.57
CA TRP A 350 3.56 3.59 -4.13
C TRP A 350 2.57 3.62 -5.29
N MET A 351 3.02 4.14 -6.42
CA MET A 351 2.22 4.28 -7.63
C MET A 351 3.12 4.47 -8.84
N SER A 352 2.82 3.81 -9.95
CA SER A 352 3.56 3.92 -11.19
C SER A 352 2.77 4.61 -12.30
N ALA A 353 3.48 5.14 -13.28
CA ALA A 353 2.91 5.64 -14.52
C ALA A 353 2.15 4.52 -15.28
N ALA A 354 2.67 3.29 -15.23
CA ALA A 354 2.02 2.14 -15.84
C ALA A 354 0.63 1.89 -15.23
N GLU A 355 0.51 1.88 -13.90
CA GLU A 355 -0.78 1.73 -13.23
C GLU A 355 -1.76 2.85 -13.60
N THR A 356 -1.28 4.10 -13.60
CA THR A 356 -2.09 5.26 -13.98
C THR A 356 -2.60 5.16 -15.41
N ALA A 357 -1.77 4.70 -16.35
CA ALA A 357 -2.17 4.48 -17.74
C ALA A 357 -3.19 3.35 -17.87
N PHE A 358 -3.07 2.26 -17.12
CA PHE A 358 -4.10 1.21 -17.06
C PHE A 358 -5.42 1.72 -16.48
N ASN A 359 -5.39 2.57 -15.45
CA ASN A 359 -6.60 3.19 -14.91
C ASN A 359 -7.28 4.10 -15.93
N LYS A 360 -6.49 4.86 -16.71
CA LYS A 360 -7.03 5.64 -17.85
C LYS A 360 -7.61 4.73 -18.95
N ALA A 361 -6.94 3.61 -19.27
CA ALA A 361 -7.45 2.66 -20.25
C ALA A 361 -8.81 2.08 -19.83
N GLU A 362 -8.98 1.77 -18.54
CA GLU A 362 -10.26 1.31 -18.03
C GLU A 362 -11.32 2.42 -18.07
N ALA A 363 -10.99 3.67 -17.73
CA ALA A 363 -11.88 4.82 -17.89
C ALA A 363 -12.32 5.00 -19.36
N ALA A 364 -11.37 4.87 -20.30
CA ALA A 364 -11.68 4.90 -21.74
C ALA A 364 -12.62 3.77 -22.18
N MET A 365 -12.45 2.55 -21.66
CA MET A 365 -13.38 1.43 -21.90
C MET A 365 -14.80 1.74 -21.45
N LEU A 366 -14.96 2.53 -20.39
CA LEU A 366 -16.25 2.96 -19.87
C LEU A 366 -16.86 4.14 -20.64
N GLY A 367 -16.14 4.68 -21.63
CA GLY A 367 -16.55 5.85 -22.41
C GLY A 367 -16.38 7.17 -21.65
N TRP A 368 -15.53 7.21 -20.61
CA TRP A 368 -15.22 8.45 -19.88
C TRP A 368 -14.22 9.30 -20.67
N ASP A 369 -14.19 10.60 -20.39
CA ASP A 369 -13.26 11.51 -21.06
C ASP A 369 -11.81 11.29 -20.58
N VAL A 370 -10.97 10.84 -21.49
CA VAL A 370 -9.54 10.61 -21.29
C VAL A 370 -8.68 11.47 -22.22
N LYS A 371 -9.12 12.68 -22.57
CA LYS A 371 -8.45 13.61 -23.50
C LYS A 371 -8.28 13.04 -24.91
N GLY A 372 -9.23 12.23 -25.36
CA GLY A 372 -9.28 11.69 -26.71
C GLY A 372 -8.29 10.53 -26.98
N GLU A 373 -7.61 10.01 -25.98
CA GLU A 373 -6.76 8.81 -26.12
C GLU A 373 -7.64 7.56 -26.30
N THR A 374 -7.17 6.60 -27.09
CA THR A 374 -7.89 5.34 -27.29
C THR A 374 -7.56 4.33 -26.19
N VAL A 375 -8.46 3.37 -25.96
CA VAL A 375 -8.21 2.27 -25.02
C VAL A 375 -6.95 1.50 -25.39
N LYS A 376 -6.77 1.22 -26.68
CA LYS A 376 -5.61 0.50 -27.21
C LYS A 376 -4.31 1.26 -26.90
N ASP A 377 -4.26 2.56 -27.24
CA ASP A 377 -3.05 3.35 -27.06
C ASP A 377 -2.67 3.43 -25.58
N LEU A 378 -3.65 3.61 -24.69
CA LEU A 378 -3.45 3.65 -23.25
C LEU A 378 -2.98 2.30 -22.69
N TYR A 379 -3.58 1.20 -23.14
CA TYR A 379 -3.19 -0.16 -22.75
C TYR A 379 -1.76 -0.48 -23.18
N GLU A 380 -1.41 -0.21 -24.45
CA GLU A 380 -0.06 -0.45 -24.96
C GLU A 380 0.96 0.48 -24.29
N SER A 381 0.61 1.74 -24.05
CA SER A 381 1.45 2.69 -23.32
C SER A 381 1.73 2.22 -21.91
N ALA A 382 0.73 1.69 -21.19
CA ALA A 382 0.90 1.17 -19.85
C ALA A 382 1.90 0.01 -19.80
N ILE A 383 1.83 -0.92 -20.76
CA ILE A 383 2.79 -2.03 -20.87
C ILE A 383 4.20 -1.49 -21.17
N ARG A 384 4.32 -0.53 -22.11
CA ARG A 384 5.60 0.11 -22.45
C ARG A 384 6.22 0.82 -21.24
N LEU A 385 5.44 1.53 -20.46
CA LEU A 385 5.88 2.18 -19.23
C LEU A 385 6.39 1.16 -18.21
N SER A 386 5.68 0.04 -18.05
CA SER A 386 6.12 -1.04 -17.15
C SER A 386 7.43 -1.68 -17.64
N PHE A 387 7.58 -1.97 -18.93
CA PHE A 387 8.82 -2.51 -19.48
C PHE A 387 10.00 -1.55 -19.30
N ALA A 388 9.78 -0.26 -19.57
CA ALA A 388 10.79 0.78 -19.38
C ALA A 388 11.19 0.93 -17.90
N GLN A 389 10.24 0.89 -16.98
CA GLN A 389 10.49 0.92 -15.52
C GLN A 389 11.48 -0.17 -15.10
N TRP A 390 11.38 -1.34 -15.71
CA TRP A 390 12.20 -2.51 -15.36
C TRP A 390 13.42 -2.70 -16.29
N GLY A 391 13.61 -1.80 -17.27
CA GLY A 391 14.75 -1.82 -18.18
C GLY A 391 14.77 -3.06 -19.09
N VAL A 392 13.61 -3.47 -19.61
CA VAL A 392 13.45 -4.64 -20.48
C VAL A 392 12.65 -4.30 -21.75
N SER A 393 12.85 -3.12 -22.30
CA SER A 393 12.06 -2.62 -23.45
C SER A 393 12.39 -3.32 -24.78
N ASP A 394 13.45 -4.11 -24.85
CA ASP A 394 13.78 -4.85 -26.06
C ASP A 394 12.67 -5.86 -26.40
N GLY A 395 12.24 -5.88 -27.65
CA GLY A 395 11.19 -6.80 -28.10
C GLY A 395 9.77 -6.43 -27.70
N ILE A 396 9.54 -5.23 -27.15
CA ILE A 396 8.22 -4.79 -26.69
C ILE A 396 7.16 -4.82 -27.78
N ASP A 397 7.48 -4.49 -29.02
CA ASP A 397 6.52 -4.53 -30.12
C ASP A 397 6.11 -5.96 -30.47
N GLN A 398 7.02 -6.93 -30.35
CA GLN A 398 6.69 -8.35 -30.50
C GLN A 398 5.76 -8.80 -29.37
N TYR A 399 6.03 -8.41 -28.13
CA TYR A 399 5.17 -8.71 -26.98
C TYR A 399 3.76 -8.14 -27.17
N LEU A 400 3.62 -6.87 -27.54
CA LEU A 400 2.33 -6.20 -27.74
C LEU A 400 1.53 -6.79 -28.92
N ASN A 401 2.17 -7.38 -29.91
CA ASN A 401 1.53 -8.01 -31.05
C ASN A 401 1.28 -9.52 -30.87
N ASP A 402 1.64 -10.09 -29.73
CA ASP A 402 1.41 -11.51 -29.46
C ASP A 402 -0.08 -11.80 -29.20
N GLU A 403 -0.65 -12.57 -30.10
CA GLU A 403 -2.06 -13.02 -30.06
C GLU A 403 -2.21 -14.54 -29.83
N SER A 404 -1.11 -15.19 -29.49
CA SER A 404 -1.05 -16.64 -29.29
C SER A 404 -0.66 -17.07 -27.88
N SER A 405 0.21 -16.33 -27.22
CA SER A 405 0.65 -16.62 -25.85
C SER A 405 -0.45 -16.41 -24.84
N THR A 406 -0.60 -17.38 -23.95
CA THR A 406 -1.59 -17.39 -22.85
C THR A 406 -0.92 -17.85 -21.57
N GLN A 407 -1.67 -17.91 -20.46
CA GLN A 407 -1.18 -18.50 -19.21
C GLN A 407 -0.60 -19.91 -19.48
N ALA A 408 0.55 -20.24 -18.91
CA ALA A 408 1.13 -21.57 -19.01
C ALA A 408 0.51 -22.53 -17.97
N ASP A 409 0.47 -23.81 -18.32
CA ASP A 409 0.20 -24.86 -17.34
C ASP A 409 1.23 -24.80 -16.21
N TYR A 410 0.80 -25.10 -15.01
CA TYR A 410 1.68 -25.21 -13.85
C TYR A 410 2.06 -26.67 -13.60
N VAL A 411 3.36 -26.92 -13.54
CA VAL A 411 3.93 -28.21 -13.14
C VAL A 411 4.65 -28.05 -11.80
N ASP A 412 4.17 -28.78 -10.81
CA ASP A 412 4.76 -28.80 -9.49
C ASP A 412 6.13 -29.50 -9.53
N PRO A 413 7.20 -28.87 -9.07
CA PRO A 413 8.53 -29.48 -9.06
C PRO A 413 8.66 -30.62 -8.04
N ASN A 414 7.73 -30.75 -7.10
CA ASN A 414 7.73 -31.74 -6.04
C ASN A 414 6.54 -32.70 -6.18
N GLU A 415 6.79 -33.87 -6.72
CA GLU A 415 5.81 -34.99 -6.76
C GLU A 415 4.51 -34.70 -7.53
N ASN A 416 4.42 -33.61 -8.30
CA ASN A 416 3.26 -33.24 -9.12
C ASN A 416 1.94 -33.05 -8.34
N LYS A 417 1.98 -32.84 -7.05
CA LYS A 417 0.78 -32.70 -6.21
C LYS A 417 -0.01 -31.40 -6.49
N GLY A 418 0.65 -30.39 -7.02
CA GLY A 418 0.09 -29.08 -7.29
C GLY A 418 -0.15 -28.79 -8.78
N ASN A 419 0.03 -29.77 -9.67
CA ASN A 419 -0.18 -29.57 -11.11
C ASN A 419 -1.55 -28.99 -11.42
N GLU A 420 -1.61 -28.04 -12.35
CA GLU A 420 -2.84 -27.41 -12.80
C GLU A 420 -2.71 -26.94 -14.24
N SER A 421 -3.73 -27.17 -15.04
CA SER A 421 -3.80 -26.60 -16.39
C SER A 421 -4.08 -25.10 -16.35
N ALA A 422 -3.64 -24.38 -17.37
CA ALA A 422 -3.98 -22.98 -17.56
C ALA A 422 -5.50 -22.78 -17.50
N ILE A 423 -5.95 -21.78 -16.76
CA ILE A 423 -7.36 -21.45 -16.54
C ILE A 423 -7.79 -20.16 -17.26
N SER A 424 -6.84 -19.47 -17.89
CA SER A 424 -7.08 -18.31 -18.73
C SER A 424 -6.48 -18.50 -20.11
N SER A 425 -7.26 -18.20 -21.12
CA SER A 425 -6.84 -18.16 -22.53
C SER A 425 -6.61 -16.74 -23.02
N ILE A 426 -6.54 -15.76 -22.11
CA ILE A 426 -6.37 -14.36 -22.49
C ILE A 426 -4.98 -14.12 -23.08
N THR A 427 -4.93 -13.45 -24.23
CA THR A 427 -3.70 -13.09 -24.93
C THR A 427 -3.28 -11.66 -24.66
N ILE A 428 -2.06 -11.29 -25.06
CA ILE A 428 -1.49 -9.96 -24.80
C ILE A 428 -2.07 -8.90 -25.73
N LYS A 429 -2.09 -9.18 -27.04
CA LYS A 429 -2.51 -8.21 -28.07
C LYS A 429 -3.90 -7.65 -27.80
N TRP A 430 -4.03 -6.33 -27.83
CA TRP A 430 -5.32 -5.68 -27.71
C TRP A 430 -6.24 -6.04 -28.89
N LYS A 431 -7.51 -6.29 -28.60
CA LYS A 431 -8.53 -6.66 -29.59
C LYS A 431 -9.74 -5.72 -29.46
N ASP A 432 -9.87 -4.75 -30.37
CA ASP A 432 -10.96 -3.77 -30.33
C ASP A 432 -12.35 -4.42 -30.47
N ASN A 433 -12.43 -5.52 -31.21
CA ASN A 433 -13.68 -6.25 -31.45
C ASN A 433 -14.02 -7.31 -30.38
N ALA A 434 -13.19 -7.47 -29.34
CA ALA A 434 -13.48 -8.38 -28.24
C ALA A 434 -14.66 -7.86 -27.39
N GLY A 435 -15.35 -8.78 -26.69
CA GLY A 435 -16.37 -8.41 -25.71
C GLY A 435 -15.78 -7.64 -24.52
N GLU A 436 -16.64 -6.95 -23.78
CA GLU A 436 -16.22 -6.12 -22.64
C GLU A 436 -15.48 -6.93 -21.58
N GLU A 437 -15.96 -8.13 -21.24
CA GLU A 437 -15.32 -9.03 -20.28
C GLU A 437 -13.93 -9.49 -20.75
N GLU A 438 -13.77 -9.85 -22.02
CA GLU A 438 -12.46 -10.23 -22.56
C GLU A 438 -11.48 -9.06 -22.55
N LYS A 439 -11.96 -7.85 -22.86
CA LYS A 439 -11.16 -6.63 -22.77
C LYS A 439 -10.73 -6.36 -21.34
N LEU A 440 -11.67 -6.49 -20.39
CA LEU A 440 -11.40 -6.27 -18.97
C LEU A 440 -10.40 -7.31 -18.43
N GLU A 441 -10.59 -8.60 -18.73
CA GLU A 441 -9.64 -9.65 -18.34
C GLU A 441 -8.22 -9.34 -18.86
N ARG A 442 -8.10 -8.96 -20.13
CA ARG A 442 -6.82 -8.62 -20.76
C ARG A 442 -6.17 -7.42 -20.09
N LEU A 443 -6.93 -6.35 -19.88
CA LEU A 443 -6.44 -5.13 -19.25
C LEU A 443 -5.97 -5.39 -17.82
N ILE A 444 -6.80 -6.05 -17.00
CA ILE A 444 -6.50 -6.29 -15.59
C ILE A 444 -5.35 -7.29 -15.43
N THR A 445 -5.24 -8.30 -16.29
CA THR A 445 -4.12 -9.24 -16.25
C THR A 445 -2.79 -8.52 -16.48
N GLN A 446 -2.70 -7.66 -17.47
CA GLN A 446 -1.48 -6.88 -17.72
C GLN A 446 -1.23 -5.81 -16.66
N LYS A 447 -2.28 -5.17 -16.14
CA LYS A 447 -2.20 -4.25 -15.02
C LYS A 447 -1.64 -4.94 -13.77
N TRP A 448 -2.16 -6.13 -13.44
CA TRP A 448 -1.71 -6.92 -12.30
C TRP A 448 -0.22 -7.28 -12.41
N ILE A 449 0.26 -7.72 -13.58
CA ILE A 449 1.69 -7.97 -13.80
C ILE A 449 2.50 -6.67 -13.61
N ALA A 450 2.02 -5.55 -14.17
CA ALA A 450 2.74 -4.27 -14.12
C ALA A 450 2.78 -3.64 -12.72
N MET A 451 1.78 -3.91 -11.88
CA MET A 451 1.69 -3.36 -10.52
C MET A 451 2.60 -4.07 -9.51
N TRP A 452 3.23 -5.20 -9.85
CA TRP A 452 4.16 -5.83 -8.92
C TRP A 452 5.19 -4.80 -8.40
N PRO A 453 5.45 -4.71 -7.09
CA PRO A 453 5.02 -5.55 -5.97
C PRO A 453 3.87 -4.98 -5.11
N LEU A 454 2.90 -4.27 -5.68
CA LEU A 454 1.78 -3.67 -4.94
C LEU A 454 0.69 -4.71 -4.65
N GLY A 455 0.94 -5.63 -3.73
CA GLY A 455 0.07 -6.77 -3.47
C GLY A 455 -1.33 -6.39 -3.00
N GLN A 456 -1.47 -5.38 -2.14
CA GLN A 456 -2.80 -4.94 -1.69
C GLN A 456 -3.63 -4.33 -2.83
N GLU A 457 -3.01 -3.57 -3.73
CA GLU A 457 -3.69 -3.04 -4.92
C GLU A 457 -4.11 -4.18 -5.86
N ALA A 458 -3.23 -5.18 -6.05
CA ALA A 458 -3.55 -6.38 -6.81
C ALA A 458 -4.75 -7.14 -6.24
N TRP A 459 -4.81 -7.30 -4.92
CA TRP A 459 -5.95 -7.91 -4.22
C TRP A 459 -7.23 -7.09 -4.37
N SER A 460 -7.14 -5.78 -4.28
CA SER A 460 -8.28 -4.88 -4.46
C SER A 460 -8.82 -4.91 -5.90
N GLU A 461 -7.94 -5.01 -6.90
CA GLU A 461 -8.32 -5.18 -8.30
C GLU A 461 -9.00 -6.54 -8.55
N TYR A 462 -8.46 -7.61 -7.98
CA TYR A 462 -9.08 -8.94 -8.07
C TYR A 462 -10.47 -8.98 -7.45
N ARG A 463 -10.65 -8.46 -6.23
CA ARG A 463 -11.97 -8.41 -5.57
C ARG A 463 -13.01 -7.65 -6.37
N ARG A 464 -12.58 -6.59 -7.06
CA ARG A 464 -13.44 -5.70 -7.84
C ARG A 464 -13.85 -6.31 -9.18
N THR A 465 -12.96 -7.10 -9.83
CA THR A 465 -13.11 -7.51 -11.22
C THR A 465 -13.18 -9.02 -11.43
N GLY A 466 -12.68 -9.82 -10.48
CA GLY A 466 -12.47 -11.25 -10.65
C GLY A 466 -11.24 -11.61 -11.48
N TYR A 467 -10.42 -10.62 -11.87
CA TYR A 467 -9.24 -10.80 -12.72
C TYR A 467 -7.93 -10.37 -12.03
N PRO A 468 -6.77 -10.97 -12.41
CA PRO A 468 -6.65 -12.11 -13.35
C PRO A 468 -7.26 -13.38 -12.78
N ARG A 469 -7.52 -14.37 -13.61
CA ARG A 469 -7.97 -15.68 -13.11
C ARG A 469 -6.83 -16.35 -12.36
N PHE A 470 -7.08 -16.70 -11.10
CA PHE A 470 -6.13 -17.39 -10.24
C PHE A 470 -6.41 -18.87 -10.18
N PHE A 471 -5.37 -19.68 -10.11
CA PHE A 471 -5.52 -21.11 -9.90
C PHE A 471 -6.36 -21.40 -8.65
N PRO A 472 -7.22 -22.45 -8.67
CA PRO A 472 -7.98 -22.86 -7.49
C PRO A 472 -7.07 -23.13 -6.29
N LEU A 473 -7.55 -22.82 -5.09
CA LEU A 473 -6.83 -23.13 -3.86
C LEU A 473 -6.69 -24.65 -3.67
N LEU A 474 -5.50 -25.08 -3.28
CA LEU A 474 -5.29 -26.44 -2.81
C LEU A 474 -5.51 -26.47 -1.29
N ASN A 475 -6.32 -27.44 -0.83
CA ASN A 475 -6.60 -27.63 0.62
C ASN A 475 -7.10 -26.39 1.38
N GLY A 476 -7.74 -25.48 0.67
CA GLY A 476 -8.33 -24.29 1.29
C GLY A 476 -9.56 -24.65 2.11
N ASN A 477 -9.63 -24.22 3.37
CA ASN A 477 -10.84 -24.32 4.21
C ASN A 477 -11.89 -23.25 3.84
N VAL A 478 -11.76 -22.57 2.72
CA VAL A 478 -12.63 -21.46 2.34
C VAL A 478 -13.83 -21.99 1.58
N THR A 479 -14.90 -22.27 2.31
CA THR A 479 -16.20 -22.68 1.75
C THR A 479 -16.99 -21.52 1.16
N ASN A 480 -16.52 -20.27 1.25
CA ASN A 480 -17.30 -19.06 0.96
C ASN A 480 -16.51 -17.94 0.24
N LEU A 481 -15.62 -18.27 -0.68
CA LEU A 481 -15.23 -17.24 -1.64
C LEU A 481 -16.41 -16.99 -2.57
N PRO A 482 -16.79 -15.73 -2.83
CA PRO A 482 -17.74 -15.44 -3.89
C PRO A 482 -17.17 -16.07 -5.17
N SER A 483 -17.90 -17.01 -5.74
CA SER A 483 -17.64 -17.41 -7.11
C SER A 483 -17.77 -16.15 -7.95
N ALA A 484 -16.73 -15.80 -8.67
CA ALA A 484 -16.85 -14.82 -9.74
C ALA A 484 -17.92 -15.37 -10.70
N ASN A 485 -19.13 -14.83 -10.61
CA ASN A 485 -20.19 -15.04 -11.60
C ASN A 485 -20.03 -14.02 -12.70
#